data_26af20789da3b5f967cf0b78d5d0e9c4
#
_entry.id   26af20789da3b5f967cf0b78d5d0e9c4
#
_cell.length_a   1.000
_cell.length_b   1.000
_cell.length_c   1.000
_cell.angle_alpha   90.00
_cell.angle_beta   90.00
_cell.angle_gamma   90.00
#
_symmetry.space_group_name_H-M   'P 1'
#
loop_
_entity.id
_entity.type
_entity.pdbx_description
1 polymer ?
#
loop_
_entity_poly.entity_id
_entity_poly.type
_entity_poly.pdbx_seq_one_letter_code
_entity_poly.pdbx_strand_id
1 'polypeptide(L)'
;KWYTDICMKAELVSYTSVKGCMVIRPYGYAIWENIQHILDTKFKELGHENVCMPMFIPESLLQKEKDHVEGFAPEVAWVTYGGSEKLEDRLCVRPTSETLFCEHYANIVHSYRDLPKLYNQWVSVVRWEKTTRPFLRSREFLWQEGHTIHETPEEAIEETERMLNVYADFCEQQLAMPVVKGRKTESDKFAGAEATYAIEAL
;
A
#
# COMPACT_ATOMS: atom_id res chain seq x y z
N LYS A 1 26.28 3.91 -2.71
CA LYS A 1 27.20 3.08 -1.89
C LYS A 1 27.07 3.40 -0.39
N TRP A 2 27.34 4.64 0.04
CA TRP A 2 27.28 5.07 1.45
C TRP A 2 25.96 4.70 2.16
N TYR A 3 24.81 5.02 1.58
CA TYR A 3 23.47 4.70 2.13
C TYR A 3 23.30 3.19 2.39
N THR A 4 23.59 2.36 1.38
CA THR A 4 23.46 0.90 1.50
C THR A 4 24.40 0.34 2.55
N ASP A 5 25.66 0.82 2.57
CA ASP A 5 26.68 0.38 3.54
C ASP A 5 26.24 0.71 4.99
N ILE A 6 25.60 1.87 5.21
CA ILE A 6 25.04 2.23 6.52
C ILE A 6 23.90 1.30 6.93
N CYS A 7 22.91 1.06 6.05
CA CYS A 7 21.82 0.16 6.35
C CYS A 7 22.28 -1.24 6.75
N MET A 8 23.33 -1.74 6.08
CA MET A 8 23.92 -3.05 6.38
C MET A 8 24.72 -3.04 7.69
N LYS A 9 25.59 -2.03 7.90
CA LYS A 9 26.43 -1.91 9.08
C LYS A 9 25.63 -1.64 10.35
N ALA A 10 24.56 -0.89 10.25
CA ALA A 10 23.61 -0.63 11.35
C ALA A 10 22.69 -1.83 11.63
N GLU A 11 22.89 -2.95 10.94
CA GLU A 11 22.12 -4.17 11.10
C GLU A 11 20.60 -4.01 10.88
N LEU A 12 20.20 -3.06 10.03
CA LEU A 12 18.79 -2.80 9.72
C LEU A 12 18.24 -3.81 8.73
N VAL A 13 19.05 -4.24 7.76
CA VAL A 13 18.68 -5.19 6.71
C VAL A 13 19.82 -6.16 6.38
N SER A 14 19.48 -7.25 5.70
CA SER A 14 20.45 -8.13 5.03
C SER A 14 19.89 -8.63 3.70
N TYR A 15 20.78 -8.95 2.77
CA TYR A 15 20.40 -9.52 1.48
C TYR A 15 19.90 -10.95 1.62
N THR A 16 19.05 -11.37 0.69
CA THR A 16 18.58 -12.75 0.54
C THR A 16 19.04 -13.34 -0.80
N SER A 17 18.78 -14.63 -0.99
CA SER A 17 18.96 -15.30 -2.28
C SER A 17 18.00 -14.79 -3.36
N VAL A 18 16.89 -14.16 -2.97
CA VAL A 18 15.93 -13.55 -3.91
C VAL A 18 16.35 -12.11 -4.16
N LYS A 19 16.86 -11.84 -5.35
CA LYS A 19 17.32 -10.50 -5.72
C LYS A 19 16.21 -9.46 -5.57
N GLY A 20 16.50 -8.40 -4.82
CA GLY A 20 15.56 -7.30 -4.58
C GLY A 20 14.61 -7.50 -3.40
N CYS A 21 14.62 -8.68 -2.76
CA CYS A 21 13.94 -8.95 -1.50
C CYS A 21 14.98 -9.00 -0.38
N MET A 22 14.69 -8.38 0.75
CA MET A 22 15.63 -8.24 1.86
C MET A 22 15.01 -8.76 3.15
N VAL A 23 15.85 -9.28 4.04
CA VAL A 23 15.47 -9.46 5.44
C VAL A 23 15.52 -8.09 6.10
N ILE A 24 14.42 -7.66 6.68
CA ILE A 24 14.42 -6.54 7.62
C ILE A 24 14.79 -7.12 8.98
N ARG A 25 15.96 -6.75 9.49
CA ARG A 25 16.52 -7.27 10.74
C ARG A 25 15.83 -6.62 11.95
N PRO A 26 16.02 -7.17 13.18
CA PRO A 26 15.27 -6.70 14.36
C PRO A 26 15.32 -5.19 14.59
N TYR A 27 16.43 -4.51 14.40
CA TYR A 27 16.50 -3.05 14.55
C TYR A 27 15.68 -2.31 13.49
N GLY A 28 15.74 -2.75 12.25
CA GLY A 28 14.91 -2.18 11.17
C GLY A 28 13.42 -2.50 11.37
N TYR A 29 13.11 -3.72 11.82
CA TYR A 29 11.72 -4.13 12.04
C TYR A 29 11.10 -3.42 13.24
N ALA A 30 11.88 -3.14 14.30
CA ALA A 30 11.41 -2.36 15.45
C ALA A 30 10.96 -0.95 15.07
N ILE A 31 11.60 -0.32 14.07
CA ILE A 31 11.14 0.96 13.52
C ILE A 31 9.75 0.76 12.90
N TRP A 32 9.56 -0.28 12.11
CA TRP A 32 8.27 -0.59 11.50
C TRP A 32 7.18 -0.88 12.54
N GLU A 33 7.48 -1.66 13.57
CA GLU A 33 6.53 -1.97 14.65
C GLU A 33 6.06 -0.68 15.36
N ASN A 34 6.97 0.26 15.61
CA ASN A 34 6.61 1.55 16.20
C ASN A 34 5.74 2.39 15.25
N ILE A 35 6.08 2.45 13.96
CA ILE A 35 5.27 3.15 12.95
C ILE A 35 3.86 2.55 12.93
N GLN A 36 3.78 1.22 12.85
CA GLN A 36 2.50 0.51 12.82
C GLN A 36 1.69 0.77 14.09
N HIS A 37 2.30 0.66 15.26
CA HIS A 37 1.61 0.85 16.54
C HIS A 37 1.00 2.26 16.65
N ILE A 38 1.76 3.29 16.31
CA ILE A 38 1.31 4.69 16.42
C ILE A 38 0.20 4.98 15.41
N LEU A 39 0.40 4.64 14.14
CA LEU A 39 -0.58 4.91 13.10
C LEU A 39 -1.83 4.04 13.26
N ASP A 40 -1.71 2.76 13.61
CA ASP A 40 -2.86 1.88 13.81
C ASP A 40 -3.76 2.37 14.96
N THR A 41 -3.16 2.83 16.04
CA THR A 41 -3.90 3.47 17.14
C THR A 41 -4.67 4.67 16.62
N LYS A 42 -4.04 5.53 15.83
CA LYS A 42 -4.67 6.72 15.28
C LYS A 42 -5.80 6.39 14.31
N PHE A 43 -5.62 5.40 13.45
CA PHE A 43 -6.66 4.94 12.53
C PHE A 43 -7.90 4.43 13.28
N LYS A 44 -7.69 3.64 14.33
CA LYS A 44 -8.79 3.12 15.17
C LYS A 44 -9.54 4.23 15.92
N GLU A 45 -8.83 5.24 16.41
CA GLU A 45 -9.45 6.43 17.01
C GLU A 45 -10.36 7.18 16.02
N LEU A 46 -10.05 7.12 14.72
CA LEU A 46 -10.83 7.73 13.65
C LEU A 46 -11.92 6.80 13.07
N GLY A 47 -12.07 5.60 13.63
CA GLY A 47 -13.12 4.66 13.26
C GLY A 47 -12.74 3.65 12.17
N HIS A 48 -11.46 3.57 11.79
CA HIS A 48 -11.00 2.57 10.82
C HIS A 48 -10.91 1.19 11.46
N GLU A 49 -11.20 0.17 10.66
CA GLU A 49 -11.14 -1.24 11.06
C GLU A 49 -10.10 -1.97 10.21
N ASN A 50 -9.28 -2.79 10.87
CA ASN A 50 -8.30 -3.61 10.17
C ASN A 50 -8.96 -4.85 9.57
N VAL A 51 -8.61 -5.14 8.32
CA VAL A 51 -9.01 -6.35 7.59
C VAL A 51 -7.77 -7.05 7.04
N CYS A 52 -7.96 -8.24 6.49
CA CYS A 52 -6.92 -8.98 5.79
C CYS A 52 -7.47 -9.47 4.46
N MET A 53 -7.01 -8.88 3.37
CA MET A 53 -7.32 -9.32 2.02
C MET A 53 -6.37 -10.44 1.58
N PRO A 54 -6.79 -11.35 0.69
CA PRO A 54 -5.92 -12.37 0.12
C PRO A 54 -4.69 -11.78 -0.57
N MET A 55 -3.59 -12.54 -0.54
CA MET A 55 -2.34 -12.16 -1.22
C MET A 55 -2.45 -12.25 -2.74
N PHE A 56 -3.27 -13.15 -3.24
CA PHE A 56 -3.38 -13.45 -4.67
C PHE A 56 -4.58 -12.78 -5.30
N ILE A 57 -4.36 -12.24 -6.50
CA ILE A 57 -5.39 -11.61 -7.31
C ILE A 57 -5.46 -12.37 -8.64
N PRO A 58 -6.63 -12.91 -9.05
CA PRO A 58 -6.80 -13.55 -10.35
C PRO A 58 -6.55 -12.57 -11.50
N GLU A 59 -5.89 -13.04 -12.56
CA GLU A 59 -5.66 -12.20 -13.75
C GLU A 59 -6.97 -11.70 -14.36
N SER A 60 -8.01 -12.54 -14.35
CA SER A 60 -9.35 -12.18 -14.80
C SER A 60 -9.95 -10.97 -14.05
N LEU A 61 -9.65 -10.82 -12.74
CA LEU A 61 -10.09 -9.68 -11.97
C LEU A 61 -9.31 -8.40 -12.35
N LEU A 62 -7.99 -8.52 -12.58
CA LEU A 62 -7.17 -7.38 -13.01
C LEU A 62 -7.57 -6.88 -14.41
N GLN A 63 -7.98 -7.77 -15.31
CA GLN A 63 -8.41 -7.39 -16.65
C GLN A 63 -9.70 -6.58 -16.66
N LYS A 64 -10.58 -6.74 -15.68
CA LYS A 64 -11.80 -5.95 -15.54
C LYS A 64 -11.54 -4.48 -15.26
N GLU A 65 -10.40 -4.20 -14.64
CA GLU A 65 -10.00 -2.85 -14.25
C GLU A 65 -8.76 -2.36 -15.02
N LYS A 66 -8.65 -2.77 -16.29
CA LYS A 66 -7.47 -2.55 -17.13
C LYS A 66 -7.01 -1.09 -17.18
N ASP A 67 -7.93 -0.14 -17.12
CA ASP A 67 -7.63 1.28 -17.15
C ASP A 67 -6.91 1.76 -15.86
N HIS A 68 -7.11 1.06 -14.74
CA HIS A 68 -6.44 1.34 -13.46
C HIS A 68 -5.13 0.56 -13.28
N VAL A 69 -4.94 -0.53 -14.03
CA VAL A 69 -3.82 -1.49 -13.87
C VAL A 69 -2.69 -1.26 -14.87
N GLU A 70 -2.86 -0.45 -15.91
CA GLU A 70 -1.83 -0.23 -16.93
C GLU A 70 -0.47 0.20 -16.35
N GLY A 71 -0.47 0.93 -15.24
CA GLY A 71 0.75 1.34 -14.54
C GLY A 71 1.46 0.21 -13.77
N PHE A 72 0.78 -0.90 -13.45
CA PHE A 72 1.32 -2.00 -12.63
C PHE A 72 1.58 -3.28 -13.43
N ALA A 73 1.00 -3.43 -14.61
CA ALA A 73 1.07 -4.65 -15.42
C ALA A 73 2.50 -5.19 -15.66
N PRO A 74 3.53 -4.36 -15.91
CA PRO A 74 4.89 -4.84 -16.12
C PRO A 74 5.63 -5.20 -14.82
N GLU A 75 5.09 -4.86 -13.66
CA GLU A 75 5.77 -4.96 -12.35
C GLU A 75 5.12 -6.00 -11.41
N VAL A 76 4.28 -6.87 -11.91
CA VAL A 76 3.64 -7.92 -11.09
C VAL A 76 4.40 -9.24 -11.16
N ALA A 77 4.40 -9.97 -10.05
CA ALA A 77 4.87 -11.35 -9.99
C ALA A 77 3.69 -12.30 -10.24
N TRP A 78 3.86 -13.24 -11.16
CA TRP A 78 2.83 -14.19 -11.55
C TRP A 78 3.05 -15.57 -10.94
N VAL A 79 1.97 -16.13 -10.37
CA VAL A 79 1.89 -17.52 -9.95
C VAL A 79 1.11 -18.29 -11.00
N THR A 80 1.76 -19.26 -11.62
CA THR A 80 1.22 -20.03 -12.74
C THR A 80 0.94 -21.50 -12.40
N TYR A 81 1.39 -21.95 -11.23
CA TYR A 81 1.17 -23.29 -10.70
C TYR A 81 0.67 -23.26 -9.28
N GLY A 82 -0.30 -24.10 -8.94
CA GLY A 82 -0.71 -24.43 -7.59
C GLY A 82 -0.29 -25.87 -7.27
N GLY A 83 0.72 -26.03 -6.42
CA GLY A 83 1.38 -27.33 -6.28
C GLY A 83 2.02 -27.78 -7.58
N SER A 84 1.64 -28.96 -8.12
CA SER A 84 2.11 -29.51 -9.39
C SER A 84 1.21 -29.20 -10.59
N GLU A 85 0.06 -28.59 -10.35
CA GLU A 85 -0.93 -28.31 -11.39
C GLU A 85 -0.79 -26.89 -11.94
N LYS A 86 -0.86 -26.75 -13.26
CA LYS A 86 -0.89 -25.46 -13.92
C LYS A 86 -2.26 -24.82 -13.69
N LEU A 87 -2.26 -23.55 -13.25
CA LEU A 87 -3.49 -22.79 -13.06
C LEU A 87 -4.09 -22.38 -14.42
N GLU A 88 -5.40 -22.53 -14.59
CA GLU A 88 -6.13 -22.04 -15.77
C GLU A 88 -6.15 -20.50 -15.79
N ASP A 89 -6.49 -19.87 -14.67
CA ASP A 89 -6.38 -18.44 -14.44
C ASP A 89 -5.16 -18.19 -13.54
N ARG A 90 -4.13 -17.56 -14.08
CA ARG A 90 -2.93 -17.26 -13.31
C ARG A 90 -3.23 -16.18 -12.27
N LEU A 91 -2.48 -16.22 -11.18
CA LEU A 91 -2.64 -15.30 -10.07
C LEU A 91 -1.46 -14.33 -10.05
N CYS A 92 -1.71 -13.07 -9.76
CA CYS A 92 -0.61 -12.17 -9.40
C CYS A 92 -0.47 -12.08 -7.88
N VAL A 93 0.76 -11.93 -7.42
CA VAL A 93 1.02 -11.51 -6.04
C VAL A 93 0.70 -10.02 -5.95
N ARG A 94 -0.17 -9.63 -5.04
CA ARG A 94 -0.71 -8.27 -4.94
C ARG A 94 0.36 -7.17 -5.03
N PRO A 95 0.27 -6.26 -6.00
CA PRO A 95 1.05 -5.01 -6.02
C PRO A 95 0.35 -3.89 -5.25
N THR A 96 -0.94 -4.02 -5.08
CA THR A 96 -1.91 -3.28 -4.27
C THR A 96 -3.15 -4.16 -4.15
N SER A 97 -4.02 -3.90 -3.19
CA SER A 97 -5.23 -4.71 -2.99
C SER A 97 -6.52 -3.99 -3.42
N GLU A 98 -6.43 -2.89 -4.12
CA GLU A 98 -7.57 -2.05 -4.51
C GLU A 98 -8.67 -2.84 -5.22
N THR A 99 -8.31 -3.70 -6.20
CA THR A 99 -9.27 -4.52 -6.93
C THR A 99 -10.03 -5.50 -6.02
N LEU A 100 -9.34 -6.10 -5.04
CA LEU A 100 -9.95 -6.98 -4.05
C LEU A 100 -10.89 -6.23 -3.11
N PHE A 101 -10.50 -5.03 -2.67
CA PHE A 101 -11.37 -4.19 -1.86
C PHE A 101 -12.62 -3.79 -2.63
N CYS A 102 -12.50 -3.38 -3.89
CA CYS A 102 -13.64 -3.01 -4.73
C CYS A 102 -14.59 -4.19 -4.93
N GLU A 103 -14.07 -5.38 -5.25
CA GLU A 103 -14.89 -6.59 -5.37
C GLU A 103 -15.60 -6.92 -4.04
N HIS A 104 -14.88 -6.86 -2.92
CA HIS A 104 -15.45 -7.13 -1.61
C HIS A 104 -16.56 -6.13 -1.26
N TYR A 105 -16.32 -4.84 -1.46
CA TYR A 105 -17.33 -3.81 -1.21
C TYR A 105 -18.58 -3.96 -2.07
N ALA A 106 -18.40 -4.31 -3.36
CA ALA A 106 -19.54 -4.59 -4.24
C ALA A 106 -20.41 -5.75 -3.72
N ASN A 107 -19.83 -6.68 -2.97
CA ASN A 107 -20.56 -7.81 -2.41
C ASN A 107 -21.23 -7.52 -1.06
N ILE A 108 -20.75 -6.55 -0.27
CA ILE A 108 -21.25 -6.30 1.09
C ILE A 108 -22.05 -5.02 1.26
N VAL A 109 -21.95 -4.10 0.31
CA VAL A 109 -22.71 -2.83 0.36
C VAL A 109 -23.98 -2.96 -0.45
N HIS A 110 -25.10 -2.90 0.23
CA HIS A 110 -26.43 -3.05 -0.38
C HIS A 110 -27.28 -1.78 -0.28
N SER A 111 -26.92 -0.86 0.61
CA SER A 111 -27.59 0.42 0.78
C SER A 111 -26.66 1.48 1.38
N TYR A 112 -27.09 2.75 1.32
CA TYR A 112 -26.36 3.84 1.97
C TYR A 112 -26.14 3.63 3.48
N ARG A 113 -26.97 2.79 4.13
CA ARG A 113 -26.84 2.48 5.56
C ARG A 113 -25.61 1.63 5.87
N ASP A 114 -25.01 0.99 4.86
CA ASP A 114 -23.79 0.22 5.01
C ASP A 114 -22.53 1.11 4.94
N LEU A 115 -22.68 2.39 4.63
CA LEU A 115 -21.63 3.37 4.47
C LEU A 115 -21.50 4.30 5.69
N PRO A 116 -20.30 4.86 5.93
CA PRO A 116 -19.06 4.57 5.24
C PRO A 116 -18.47 3.21 5.62
N LYS A 117 -17.57 2.67 4.75
CA LYS A 117 -16.65 1.60 5.12
C LYS A 117 -15.24 2.16 5.17
N LEU A 118 -14.58 1.98 6.32
CA LEU A 118 -13.26 2.54 6.59
C LEU A 118 -12.29 1.41 6.91
N TYR A 119 -11.90 0.65 5.87
CA TYR A 119 -11.05 -0.52 6.05
C TYR A 119 -9.59 -0.22 5.76
N ASN A 120 -8.72 -0.79 6.57
CA ASN A 120 -7.28 -0.70 6.48
C ASN A 120 -6.65 -2.09 6.57
N GLN A 121 -5.51 -2.28 5.95
CA GLN A 121 -4.69 -3.47 6.20
C GLN A 121 -3.21 -3.13 6.26
N TRP A 122 -2.50 -3.89 7.11
CA TRP A 122 -1.06 -3.90 7.26
C TRP A 122 -0.51 -5.17 6.62
N VAL A 123 0.15 -5.05 5.50
CA VAL A 123 0.58 -6.20 4.68
C VAL A 123 1.86 -5.91 3.93
N SER A 124 2.46 -6.97 3.34
CA SER A 124 3.45 -6.81 2.29
C SER A 124 2.81 -6.82 0.92
N VAL A 125 3.43 -6.14 -0.03
CA VAL A 125 3.10 -6.16 -1.45
C VAL A 125 4.35 -6.42 -2.27
N VAL A 126 4.15 -6.87 -3.52
CA VAL A 126 5.23 -7.20 -4.43
C VAL A 126 5.12 -6.37 -5.69
N ARG A 127 6.16 -5.59 -5.99
CA ARG A 127 6.34 -4.86 -7.23
C ARG A 127 7.69 -5.24 -7.84
N TRP A 128 7.67 -5.81 -9.04
CA TRP A 128 8.86 -6.43 -9.63
C TRP A 128 9.83 -5.41 -10.21
N GLU A 129 10.38 -4.58 -9.32
CA GLU A 129 11.28 -3.49 -9.63
C GLU A 129 12.59 -3.96 -10.27
N LYS A 130 13.06 -3.23 -11.28
CA LYS A 130 14.33 -3.52 -11.96
C LYS A 130 15.54 -3.12 -11.11
N THR A 131 15.44 -1.96 -10.44
CA THR A 131 16.50 -1.40 -9.59
C THR A 131 16.00 -1.29 -8.17
N THR A 132 16.75 -1.87 -7.22
CA THR A 132 16.36 -1.94 -5.81
C THR A 132 17.41 -1.32 -4.90
N ARG A 133 16.96 -0.71 -3.80
CA ARG A 133 17.78 -0.20 -2.71
C ARG A 133 17.07 -0.45 -1.38
N PRO A 134 17.81 -0.79 -0.30
CA PRO A 134 17.21 -1.01 1.02
C PRO A 134 16.27 0.12 1.42
N PHE A 135 15.08 -0.21 1.90
CA PHE A 135 13.99 0.67 2.34
C PHE A 135 13.42 1.63 1.29
N LEU A 136 14.19 2.09 0.32
CA LEU A 136 13.74 3.06 -0.67
C LEU A 136 12.96 2.40 -1.81
N ARG A 137 13.41 1.22 -2.26
CA ARG A 137 12.78 0.47 -3.34
C ARG A 137 13.19 -0.99 -3.28
N SER A 138 12.28 -1.86 -2.90
CA SER A 138 12.45 -3.31 -2.86
C SER A 138 11.31 -4.02 -3.59
N ARG A 139 11.52 -5.25 -4.02
CA ARG A 139 10.49 -6.03 -4.74
C ARG A 139 9.36 -6.44 -3.83
N GLU A 140 9.64 -6.73 -2.58
CA GLU A 140 8.67 -6.92 -1.53
C GLU A 140 8.92 -5.89 -0.45
N PHE A 141 7.87 -5.23 0.01
CA PHE A 141 7.94 -4.24 1.08
C PHE A 141 6.68 -4.23 1.91
N LEU A 142 6.84 -3.82 3.15
CA LEU A 142 5.74 -3.61 4.10
C LEU A 142 5.11 -2.26 3.84
N TRP A 143 3.81 -2.21 3.91
CA TRP A 143 3.06 -0.97 3.85
C TRP A 143 1.74 -1.04 4.61
N GLN A 144 1.05 0.05 4.64
CA GLN A 144 -0.34 0.16 5.01
C GLN A 144 -1.12 0.64 3.78
N GLU A 145 -2.28 0.08 3.57
CA GLU A 145 -3.24 0.55 2.59
C GLU A 145 -4.63 0.62 3.22
N GLY A 146 -5.22 1.81 3.20
CA GLY A 146 -6.61 2.04 3.56
C GLY A 146 -7.45 2.26 2.31
N HIS A 147 -8.57 1.56 2.23
CA HIS A 147 -9.54 1.72 1.15
C HIS A 147 -10.88 2.04 1.78
N THR A 148 -11.36 3.24 1.56
CA THR A 148 -12.61 3.71 2.17
C THR A 148 -13.64 4.04 1.09
N ILE A 149 -14.91 3.82 1.42
CA ILE A 149 -16.01 4.19 0.55
C ILE A 149 -17.06 4.96 1.33
N HIS A 150 -17.67 5.93 0.66
CA HIS A 150 -18.56 6.92 1.24
C HIS A 150 -19.84 7.07 0.42
N GLU A 151 -20.86 7.71 1.00
CA GLU A 151 -22.11 7.97 0.29
C GLU A 151 -21.95 9.11 -0.74
N THR A 152 -21.16 10.14 -0.38
CA THR A 152 -20.99 11.33 -1.22
C THR A 152 -19.52 11.62 -1.53
N PRO A 153 -19.24 12.34 -2.64
CA PRO A 153 -17.89 12.83 -2.93
C PRO A 153 -17.31 13.72 -1.83
N GLU A 154 -18.14 14.54 -1.20
CA GLU A 154 -17.74 15.46 -0.13
C GLU A 154 -17.21 14.69 1.07
N GLU A 155 -17.88 13.62 1.48
CA GLU A 155 -17.42 12.74 2.56
C GLU A 155 -16.08 12.06 2.22
N ALA A 156 -15.91 11.63 0.95
CA ALA A 156 -14.66 11.03 0.49
C ALA A 156 -13.50 12.04 0.51
N ILE A 157 -13.74 13.28 0.13
CA ILE A 157 -12.76 14.37 0.19
C ILE A 157 -12.41 14.69 1.64
N GLU A 158 -13.38 14.81 2.53
CA GLU A 158 -13.16 15.05 3.96
C GLU A 158 -12.28 13.97 4.58
N GLU A 159 -12.56 12.69 4.29
CA GLU A 159 -11.73 11.57 4.75
C GLU A 159 -10.32 11.65 4.17
N THR A 160 -10.17 11.95 2.89
CA THR A 160 -8.87 12.09 2.23
C THR A 160 -8.03 13.19 2.90
N GLU A 161 -8.60 14.35 3.15
CA GLU A 161 -7.92 15.47 3.81
C GLU A 161 -7.58 15.15 5.27
N ARG A 162 -8.48 14.46 5.97
CA ARG A 162 -8.25 13.98 7.35
C ARG A 162 -7.04 13.06 7.39
N MET A 163 -6.97 12.08 6.51
CA MET A 163 -5.86 11.13 6.47
C MET A 163 -4.55 11.78 6.02
N LEU A 164 -4.60 12.73 5.08
CA LEU A 164 -3.44 13.55 4.70
C LEU A 164 -2.83 14.25 5.92
N ASN A 165 -3.67 14.83 6.78
CA ASN A 165 -3.22 15.48 8.02
C ASN A 165 -2.65 14.46 9.02
N VAL A 166 -3.28 13.31 9.18
CA VAL A 166 -2.75 12.23 10.06
C VAL A 166 -1.34 11.82 9.65
N TYR A 167 -1.09 11.62 8.37
CA TYR A 167 0.25 11.26 7.88
C TYR A 167 1.26 12.40 8.04
N ALA A 168 0.86 13.63 7.78
CA ALA A 168 1.73 14.79 7.96
C ALA A 168 2.13 14.97 9.43
N ASP A 169 1.15 14.96 10.33
CA ASP A 169 1.38 15.06 11.77
C ASP A 169 2.28 13.93 12.29
N PHE A 170 2.07 12.72 11.82
CA PHE A 170 2.91 11.58 12.14
C PHE A 170 4.36 11.81 11.71
N CYS A 171 4.59 12.24 10.47
CA CYS A 171 5.93 12.53 9.97
C CYS A 171 6.63 13.62 10.79
N GLU A 172 5.94 14.70 11.11
CA GLU A 172 6.52 15.83 11.83
C GLU A 172 6.74 15.52 13.32
N GLN A 173 5.75 14.94 13.98
CA GLN A 173 5.77 14.77 15.44
C GLN A 173 6.50 13.50 15.88
N GLN A 174 6.47 12.43 15.10
CA GLN A 174 7.06 11.15 15.49
C GLN A 174 8.37 10.86 14.77
N LEU A 175 8.53 11.28 13.53
CA LEU A 175 9.73 11.06 12.74
C LEU A 175 10.65 12.29 12.67
N ALA A 176 10.22 13.43 13.22
CA ALA A 176 10.92 14.73 13.09
C ALA A 176 11.24 15.06 11.61
N MET A 177 10.37 14.70 10.71
CA MET A 177 10.52 14.87 9.27
C MET A 177 9.51 15.91 8.76
N PRO A 178 9.95 17.14 8.47
CA PRO A 178 9.08 18.15 7.91
C PRO A 178 8.53 17.70 6.54
N VAL A 179 7.26 17.94 6.31
CA VAL A 179 6.58 17.56 5.06
C VAL A 179 5.74 18.70 4.52
N VAL A 180 5.58 18.74 3.20
CA VAL A 180 4.66 19.64 2.52
C VAL A 180 3.45 18.85 2.07
N LYS A 181 2.26 19.30 2.45
CA LYS A 181 0.98 18.75 2.00
C LYS A 181 0.55 19.42 0.70
N GLY A 182 0.04 18.65 -0.25
CA GLY A 182 -0.44 19.22 -1.50
C GLY A 182 -1.35 18.30 -2.30
N ARG A 183 -2.07 18.90 -3.22
CA ARG A 183 -2.78 18.22 -4.28
C ARG A 183 -1.86 18.12 -5.50
N LYS A 184 -1.73 16.94 -6.09
CA LYS A 184 -0.96 16.75 -7.31
C LYS A 184 -1.60 17.45 -8.51
N THR A 185 -0.76 17.85 -9.44
CA THR A 185 -1.20 18.41 -10.72
C THR A 185 -1.89 17.35 -11.58
N GLU A 186 -2.63 17.77 -12.58
CA GLU A 186 -3.31 16.85 -13.50
C GLU A 186 -2.33 15.91 -14.23
N SER A 187 -1.08 16.34 -14.46
CA SER A 187 -0.05 15.52 -15.09
C SER A 187 0.52 14.43 -14.16
N ASP A 188 0.47 14.66 -12.85
CA ASP A 188 1.08 13.77 -11.84
C ASP A 188 0.03 13.02 -11.02
N LYS A 189 -1.22 13.29 -11.27
CA LYS A 189 -2.35 12.62 -10.66
C LYS A 189 -2.34 11.13 -10.99
N PHE A 190 -2.71 10.31 -10.02
CA PHE A 190 -2.87 8.88 -10.25
C PHE A 190 -3.91 8.62 -11.36
N ALA A 191 -3.57 7.72 -12.28
CA ALA A 191 -4.45 7.38 -13.41
C ALA A 191 -5.82 6.91 -12.91
N GLY A 192 -6.89 7.50 -13.42
CA GLY A 192 -8.28 7.20 -13.02
C GLY A 192 -8.76 7.91 -11.74
N ALA A 193 -7.90 8.61 -11.00
CA ALA A 193 -8.31 9.38 -9.83
C ALA A 193 -8.95 10.72 -10.22
N GLU A 194 -9.96 11.15 -9.49
CA GLU A 194 -10.51 12.52 -9.54
C GLU A 194 -9.49 13.54 -9.00
N ALA A 195 -8.83 13.19 -7.91
CA ALA A 195 -7.78 13.97 -7.27
C ALA A 195 -6.78 13.06 -6.58
N THR A 196 -5.54 13.51 -6.47
CA THR A 196 -4.47 12.83 -5.71
C THR A 196 -3.85 13.82 -4.76
N TYR A 197 -3.79 13.47 -3.49
CA TYR A 197 -3.15 14.25 -2.44
C TYR A 197 -1.90 13.51 -1.95
N ALA A 198 -0.88 14.27 -1.57
CA ALA A 198 0.38 13.71 -1.10
C ALA A 198 0.99 14.58 0.00
N ILE A 199 1.80 13.94 0.84
CA ILE A 199 2.81 14.59 1.66
C ILE A 199 4.17 14.33 1.00
N GLU A 200 5.01 15.34 0.95
CA GLU A 200 6.35 15.22 0.36
C GLU A 200 7.38 15.76 1.35
N ALA A 201 8.42 14.96 1.61
CA ALA A 201 9.59 15.35 2.39
C ALA A 201 10.71 15.80 1.45
N LEU A 202 11.44 16.85 1.83
CA LEU A 202 12.59 17.37 1.09
C LEU A 202 13.89 16.72 1.54
#